data_2a4d38769058a9cd0894cbc01ae086df
#
_entry.id   2a4d38769058a9cd0894cbc01ae086df
#
_cell.length_a   1.000
_cell.length_b   1.000
_cell.length_c   1.000
_cell.angle_alpha   90.00
_cell.angle_beta   90.00
_cell.angle_gamma   90.00
#
_symmetry.space_group_name_H-M   'P 1'
#
loop_
_entity.id
_entity.type
_entity.pdbx_description
1 polymer ?
#
loop_
_entity_poly.entity_id
_entity_poly.type
_entity_poly.pdbx_seq_one_letter_code
_entity_poly.pdbx_strand_id
1 'polypeptide(L)'
;LTASDAALRGAQNARTTLLAGFTTVADLGAANDSIFALRRAIAEGRVPGPRIIASGFSITPDGGHGDANGFSPDVIDVLRSPSACSGADACRRAVRRQIQAGADVIKITA
;
A
#
# COMPACT_ATOMS: atom_id res chain seq x y z
N LEU A 1 -1.72 12.90 -4.00
CA LEU A 1 -0.38 12.91 -3.38
C LEU A 1 0.60 12.14 -4.25
N THR A 2 1.81 12.66 -4.41
CA THR A 2 2.92 11.88 -4.97
C THR A 2 3.41 10.85 -3.94
N ALA A 3 4.19 9.87 -4.40
CA ALA A 3 4.81 8.89 -3.49
C ALA A 3 5.71 9.58 -2.46
N SER A 4 6.42 10.64 -2.87
CA SER A 4 7.27 11.42 -1.98
C SER A 4 6.47 12.14 -0.89
N ASP A 5 5.34 12.77 -1.26
CA ASP A 5 4.45 13.42 -0.29
C ASP A 5 3.87 12.39 0.69
N ALA A 6 3.45 11.25 0.18
CA ALA A 6 2.91 10.16 1.00
C ALA A 6 3.96 9.63 1.99
N ALA A 7 5.20 9.47 1.57
CA ALA A 7 6.29 9.02 2.44
C ALA A 7 6.59 10.02 3.56
N LEU A 8 6.65 11.31 3.25
CA LEU A 8 6.89 12.36 4.24
C LEU A 8 5.74 12.46 5.26
N ARG A 9 4.50 12.42 4.78
CA ARG A 9 3.33 12.38 5.66
C ARG A 9 3.31 11.10 6.50
N GLY A 10 3.67 9.98 5.89
CA GLY A 10 3.81 8.70 6.56
C GLY A 10 4.84 8.73 7.70
N ALA A 11 5.97 9.41 7.50
CA ALA A 11 6.99 9.57 8.53
C ALA A 11 6.45 10.35 9.74
N GLN A 12 5.70 11.41 9.52
CA GLN A 12 5.04 12.17 10.58
C GLN A 12 4.04 11.29 11.34
N ASN A 13 3.20 10.56 10.62
CA ASN A 13 2.21 9.66 11.20
C ASN A 13 2.86 8.51 11.98
N ALA A 14 3.95 7.97 11.48
CA ALA A 14 4.70 6.90 12.14
C ALA A 14 5.27 7.37 13.49
N ARG A 15 5.82 8.57 13.54
CA ARG A 15 6.29 9.16 14.80
C ARG A 15 5.16 9.32 15.80
N THR A 16 4.03 9.87 15.37
CA THR A 16 2.84 10.04 16.21
C THR A 16 2.36 8.69 16.75
N THR A 17 2.31 7.68 15.90
CA THR A 17 1.88 6.32 16.26
C THR A 17 2.81 5.70 17.29
N LEU A 18 4.12 5.82 17.09
CA LEU A 18 5.13 5.30 18.04
C LEU A 18 4.99 5.98 19.41
N LEU A 19 4.84 7.31 19.44
CA LEU A 19 4.70 8.08 20.67
C LEU A 19 3.38 7.77 21.41
N ALA A 20 2.37 7.28 20.69
CA ALA A 20 1.13 6.79 21.29
C ALA A 20 1.28 5.39 21.91
N GLY A 21 2.43 4.74 21.78
CA GLY A 21 2.73 3.45 22.39
C GLY A 21 2.68 2.24 21.46
N PHE A 22 2.44 2.43 20.16
CA PHE A 22 2.40 1.34 19.18
C PHE A 22 3.80 1.08 18.64
N THR A 23 4.38 -0.06 18.96
CA THR A 23 5.75 -0.43 18.57
C THR A 23 5.81 -1.30 17.31
N THR A 24 4.70 -1.94 16.93
CA THR A 24 4.54 -2.69 15.69
C THR A 24 3.14 -2.44 15.15
N VAL A 25 3.02 -2.14 13.86
CA VAL A 25 1.74 -1.90 13.19
C VAL A 25 1.69 -2.63 11.86
N ALA A 26 0.48 -2.93 11.39
CA ALA A 26 0.24 -3.44 10.05
C ALA A 26 -0.41 -2.34 9.20
N ASP A 27 0.18 -2.04 8.06
CA ASP A 27 -0.40 -1.17 7.04
C ASP A 27 -0.93 -2.05 5.90
N LEU A 28 -2.25 -2.07 5.74
CA LEU A 28 -2.93 -2.98 4.84
C LEU A 28 -3.52 -2.29 3.60
N GLY A 29 -3.03 -1.12 3.23
CA GLY A 29 -3.61 -0.42 2.10
C GLY A 29 -2.92 0.87 1.69
N ALA A 30 -1.62 0.89 1.59
CA ALA A 30 -0.91 2.06 1.09
C ALA A 30 -0.88 2.06 -0.43
N ALA A 31 -1.17 3.21 -1.02
CA ALA A 31 -0.96 3.44 -2.43
C ALA A 31 0.54 3.62 -2.72
N ASN A 32 0.98 3.15 -3.89
CA ASN A 32 2.37 3.22 -4.36
C ASN A 32 3.38 2.55 -3.40
N ASP A 33 4.66 2.85 -3.55
CA ASP A 33 5.75 2.24 -2.78
C ASP A 33 6.16 3.04 -1.53
N SER A 34 5.43 4.08 -1.18
CA SER A 34 5.76 4.97 -0.07
C SER A 34 5.90 4.24 1.26
N ILE A 35 5.04 3.26 1.53
CA ILE A 35 5.08 2.48 2.77
C ILE A 35 6.35 1.62 2.88
N PHE A 36 6.84 1.09 1.77
CA PHE A 36 8.07 0.29 1.75
C PHE A 36 9.30 1.17 1.97
N ALA A 37 9.31 2.38 1.41
CA ALA A 37 10.35 3.37 1.65
C ALA A 37 10.37 3.80 3.12
N LEU A 38 9.21 4.08 3.70
CA LEU A 38 9.07 4.43 5.11
C LEU A 38 9.54 3.29 6.02
N ARG A 39 9.13 2.06 5.74
CA ARG A 39 9.57 0.89 6.50
C ARG A 39 11.09 0.76 6.52
N ARG A 40 11.74 0.93 5.36
CA ARG A 40 13.21 0.91 5.27
C ARG A 40 13.84 2.02 6.09
N ALA A 41 13.34 3.24 5.97
CA ALA A 41 13.87 4.39 6.69
C ALA A 41 13.79 4.21 8.22
N ILE A 42 12.70 3.64 8.72
CA ILE A 42 12.56 3.31 10.14
C ILE A 42 13.54 2.21 10.55
N ALA A 43 13.63 1.13 9.75
CA ALA A 43 14.55 0.02 10.04
C ALA A 43 16.02 0.45 10.04
N GLU A 44 16.38 1.42 9.19
CA GLU A 44 17.73 1.97 9.11
C GLU A 44 18.00 3.07 10.16
N GLY A 45 17.02 3.41 10.98
CA GLY A 45 17.17 4.44 12.02
C GLY A 45 17.16 5.87 11.49
N ARG A 46 16.72 6.11 10.27
CA ARG A 46 16.67 7.46 9.66
C ARG A 46 15.51 8.29 10.17
N VAL A 47 14.38 7.66 10.45
CA VAL A 47 13.20 8.30 11.03
C VAL A 47 12.65 7.45 12.18
N PRO A 48 12.08 8.07 13.23
CA PRO A 48 11.43 7.33 14.30
C PRO A 48 10.09 6.76 13.83
N GLY A 49 9.78 5.54 14.25
CA GLY A 49 8.51 4.91 13.94
C GLY A 49 8.44 3.48 14.45
N PRO A 50 7.25 2.88 14.44
CA PRO A 50 7.07 1.48 14.80
C PRO A 50 7.64 0.56 13.72
N ARG A 51 7.79 -0.73 14.05
CA ARG A 51 7.98 -1.76 13.04
C ARG A 51 6.72 -1.82 12.17
N ILE A 52 6.90 -1.80 10.86
CA ILE A 52 5.80 -1.83 9.90
C ILE A 52 5.76 -3.16 9.18
N ILE A 53 4.59 -3.80 9.22
CA ILE A 53 4.23 -4.96 8.39
C ILE A 53 3.33 -4.40 7.29
N ALA A 54 3.77 -4.46 6.03
CA ALA A 54 3.14 -3.74 4.95
C ALA A 54 2.65 -4.67 3.84
N SER A 55 1.46 -4.40 3.32
CA SER A 55 0.90 -5.09 2.15
C SER A 55 1.07 -4.31 0.84
N GLY A 56 1.21 -3.00 0.89
CA GLY A 56 1.09 -2.16 -0.29
C GLY A 56 -0.36 -2.10 -0.78
N PHE A 57 -0.57 -2.07 -2.10
CA PHE A 57 -1.92 -2.12 -2.67
C PHE A 57 -2.64 -3.40 -2.27
N SER A 58 -3.94 -3.30 -1.99
CA SER A 58 -4.77 -4.49 -1.84
C SER A 58 -5.07 -5.13 -3.19
N ILE A 59 -5.12 -6.44 -3.22
CA ILE A 59 -5.59 -7.21 -4.38
C ILE A 59 -7.11 -7.12 -4.40
N THR A 60 -7.67 -6.69 -5.52
CA THR A 60 -9.12 -6.49 -5.69
C THR A 60 -9.55 -6.97 -7.07
N PRO A 61 -10.78 -7.48 -7.24
CA PRO A 61 -11.30 -7.71 -8.57
C PRO A 61 -11.52 -6.38 -9.30
N ASP A 62 -11.45 -6.41 -10.64
CA ASP A 62 -11.78 -5.24 -11.46
C ASP A 62 -13.20 -4.77 -11.11
N GLY A 63 -13.36 -3.47 -10.83
CA GLY A 63 -14.62 -2.90 -10.38
C GLY A 63 -14.99 -3.23 -8.94
N GLY A 64 -14.13 -3.93 -8.18
CA GLY A 64 -14.35 -4.25 -6.77
C GLY A 64 -14.12 -3.07 -5.84
N HIS A 65 -14.24 -3.33 -4.54
CA HIS A 65 -14.16 -2.31 -3.49
C HIS A 65 -12.83 -1.53 -3.50
N GLY A 66 -11.74 -2.18 -3.82
CA GLY A 66 -10.40 -1.55 -3.87
C GLY A 66 -10.06 -0.90 -5.22
N ASP A 67 -10.97 -0.90 -6.19
CA ASP A 67 -10.78 -0.29 -7.50
C ASP A 67 -11.53 1.05 -7.60
N ALA A 68 -11.29 1.81 -8.66
CA ALA A 68 -11.99 3.06 -8.93
C ALA A 68 -13.39 2.76 -9.47
N ASN A 69 -14.40 3.39 -8.87
CA ASN A 69 -15.80 3.22 -9.27
C ASN A 69 -16.53 4.58 -9.25
N GLY A 70 -17.63 4.68 -9.98
CA GLY A 70 -18.49 5.86 -9.95
C GLY A 70 -18.03 7.01 -10.83
N PHE A 71 -17.09 6.78 -11.73
CA PHE A 71 -16.59 7.76 -12.70
C PHE A 71 -16.89 7.32 -14.13
N SER A 72 -16.69 8.21 -15.09
CA SER A 72 -16.77 7.84 -16.50
C SER A 72 -15.66 6.85 -16.88
N PRO A 73 -15.86 6.01 -17.92
CA PRO A 73 -14.90 4.96 -18.26
C PRO A 73 -13.46 5.44 -18.50
N ASP A 74 -13.29 6.57 -19.13
CA ASP A 74 -11.98 7.19 -19.39
C ASP A 74 -11.28 7.61 -18.09
N VAL A 75 -12.04 8.11 -17.12
CA VAL A 75 -11.50 8.46 -15.78
C VAL A 75 -11.17 7.20 -14.99
N ILE A 76 -12.01 6.16 -15.05
CA ILE A 76 -11.75 4.87 -14.40
C ILE A 76 -10.45 4.27 -14.92
N ASP A 77 -10.19 4.30 -16.22
CA ASP A 77 -8.96 3.77 -16.82
C ASP A 77 -7.71 4.44 -16.26
N VAL A 78 -7.77 5.74 -15.96
CA VAL A 78 -6.66 6.48 -15.36
C VAL A 78 -6.51 6.16 -13.85
N LEU A 79 -7.62 6.01 -13.14
CA LEU A 79 -7.64 5.84 -11.68
C LEU A 79 -7.59 4.38 -11.23
N ARG A 80 -7.64 3.43 -12.15
CA ARG A 80 -7.70 1.99 -11.82
C ARG A 80 -6.55 1.59 -10.90
N SER A 81 -6.87 0.80 -9.88
CA SER A 81 -5.85 0.26 -8.97
C SER A 81 -4.85 -0.61 -9.75
N PRO A 82 -3.54 -0.42 -9.55
CA PRO A 82 -2.52 -1.30 -10.15
C PRO A 82 -2.65 -2.77 -9.76
N SER A 83 -3.37 -3.06 -8.68
CA SER A 83 -3.60 -4.41 -8.18
C SER A 83 -5.03 -4.91 -8.44
N ALA A 84 -5.81 -4.20 -9.25
CA ALA A 84 -7.07 -4.71 -9.76
C ALA A 84 -6.81 -5.84 -10.75
N CYS A 85 -7.51 -6.95 -10.58
CA CYS A 85 -7.30 -8.15 -11.39
C CYS A 85 -8.58 -8.95 -11.54
N SER A 86 -8.70 -9.64 -12.67
CA SER A 86 -9.79 -10.60 -12.93
C SER A 86 -9.19 -11.91 -13.42
N GLY A 87 -9.62 -13.01 -12.80
CA GLY A 87 -9.12 -14.35 -13.10
C GLY A 87 -7.84 -14.71 -12.36
N ALA A 88 -7.61 -16.01 -12.22
CA ALA A 88 -6.51 -16.54 -11.41
C ALA A 88 -5.13 -16.09 -11.89
N ASP A 89 -4.88 -16.08 -13.20
CA ASP A 89 -3.56 -15.72 -13.73
C ASP A 89 -3.24 -14.23 -13.54
N ALA A 90 -4.21 -13.35 -13.78
CA ALA A 90 -4.03 -11.91 -13.56
C ALA A 90 -3.80 -11.61 -12.08
N CYS A 91 -4.58 -12.21 -11.19
CA CYS A 91 -4.43 -12.00 -9.75
C CYS A 91 -3.13 -12.59 -9.21
N ARG A 92 -2.68 -13.72 -9.73
CA ARG A 92 -1.37 -14.27 -9.39
C ARG A 92 -0.24 -13.31 -9.76
N ARG A 93 -0.30 -12.68 -10.94
CA ARG A 93 0.67 -11.66 -11.35
C ARG A 93 0.63 -10.43 -10.43
N ALA A 94 -0.57 -9.99 -10.05
CA ALA A 94 -0.73 -8.86 -9.13
C ALA A 94 -0.08 -9.16 -7.76
N VAL A 95 -0.29 -10.34 -7.21
CA VAL A 95 0.34 -10.78 -5.96
C VAL A 95 1.87 -10.80 -6.10
N ARG A 96 2.38 -11.36 -7.19
CA ARG A 96 3.84 -11.41 -7.42
C ARG A 96 4.47 -10.01 -7.51
N ARG A 97 3.78 -9.06 -8.13
CA ARG A 97 4.24 -7.66 -8.16
C ARG A 97 4.31 -7.06 -6.75
N GLN A 98 3.34 -7.34 -5.89
CA GLN A 98 3.36 -6.88 -4.49
C GLN A 98 4.53 -7.50 -3.72
N ILE A 99 4.76 -8.78 -3.89
CA ILE A 99 5.91 -9.47 -3.26
C ILE A 99 7.24 -8.86 -3.76
N GLN A 100 7.36 -8.63 -5.05
CA GLN A 100 8.55 -8.01 -5.64
C GLN A 100 8.78 -6.59 -5.10
N ALA A 101 7.73 -5.83 -4.88
CA ALA A 101 7.80 -4.49 -4.29
C ALA A 101 8.20 -4.49 -2.81
N GLY A 102 8.09 -5.63 -2.13
CA GLY A 102 8.52 -5.79 -0.75
C GLY A 102 7.40 -6.06 0.25
N ALA A 103 6.22 -6.48 -0.20
CA ALA A 103 5.11 -6.78 0.69
C ALA A 103 5.45 -7.91 1.66
N ASP A 104 5.13 -7.71 2.95
CA ASP A 104 5.24 -8.74 3.99
C ASP A 104 4.01 -9.65 4.00
N VAL A 105 2.87 -9.08 3.66
CA VAL A 105 1.56 -9.75 3.63
C VAL A 105 0.79 -9.30 2.40
N ILE A 106 -0.22 -10.09 2.02
CA ILE A 106 -1.12 -9.75 0.92
C ILE A 106 -2.48 -9.39 1.49
N LYS A 107 -2.95 -8.19 1.20
CA LYS A 107 -4.31 -7.75 1.54
C LYS A 107 -5.23 -8.02 0.36
N ILE A 108 -6.36 -8.63 0.63
CA ILE A 108 -7.41 -8.89 -0.37
C ILE A 108 -8.65 -8.10 0.02
N THR A 109 -9.21 -7.37 -0.93
CA THR A 109 -10.53 -6.73 -0.81
C THR A 109 -11.44 -7.37 -1.86
N ALA A 110 -12.33 -8.22 -1.39
CA ALA A 110 -13.27 -8.95 -2.25
C ALA A 110 -14.51 -8.11 -2.57
#